data_be6fd16aca5e58c6f752a65239153bd3
#
_entry.id   be6fd16aca5e58c6f752a65239153bd3
#
_cell.length_a   1.000
_cell.length_b   1.000
_cell.length_c   1.000
_cell.angle_alpha   90.00
_cell.angle_beta   90.00
_cell.angle_gamma   90.00
#
_symmetry.space_group_name_H-M   'P 1'
#
loop_
_entity.id
_entity.type
_entity.pdbx_description
1 polymer ?
#
loop_
_entity_poly.entity_id
_entity_poly.type
_entity_poly.pdbx_seq_one_letter_code
_entity_poly.pdbx_strand_id
1 'polypeptide(L)'
;MAKGRPPVYLFDKALGVYGALMVALLVAFGRPYSMYVDETIFYAGVAVLAFIVARNVDENRSGWHRFLRILYPVMLYPLLYRETGGTMFLFFDQFLDNHLTAFELQVLGVNPTIYIDRHLLNVWTTEILSLCYWLYYPLVPGYLLLVYVRRDYDIVKSSMAAMTITFIFGYLLFFSYPIEGPRWFFAEHYVNPVEGPIFRQMVEFMIQSGAVRGGCMPSTHYAIAL
;
A
#
# COMPACT_ATOMS: atom_id res chain seq x y z
N MET A 1 -42.15 6.39 -5.20
CA MET A 1 -41.32 5.91 -4.09
C MET A 1 -40.03 6.74 -4.06
N ALA A 2 -39.77 7.49 -3.00
CA ALA A 2 -38.52 8.24 -2.87
C ALA A 2 -37.36 7.25 -2.89
N LYS A 3 -36.46 7.34 -3.87
CA LYS A 3 -35.22 6.54 -3.88
C LYS A 3 -34.43 6.93 -2.64
N GLY A 4 -34.35 6.02 -1.68
CA GLY A 4 -33.47 6.20 -0.50
C GLY A 4 -32.04 6.46 -0.98
N ARG A 5 -31.29 7.25 -0.21
CA ARG A 5 -29.86 7.49 -0.53
C ARG A 5 -29.09 6.18 -0.50
N PRO A 6 -28.11 5.99 -1.40
CA PRO A 6 -27.25 4.81 -1.39
C PRO A 6 -26.57 4.64 -0.01
N PRO A 7 -26.34 3.39 0.45
CA PRO A 7 -25.65 3.15 1.71
C PRO A 7 -24.20 3.64 1.65
N VAL A 8 -23.72 4.23 2.74
CA VAL A 8 -22.32 4.64 2.91
C VAL A 8 -21.58 3.50 3.61
N TYR A 9 -20.59 2.91 2.94
CA TYR A 9 -19.82 1.80 3.47
C TYR A 9 -18.65 2.26 4.34
N LEU A 10 -18.07 1.33 5.10
CA LEU A 10 -16.95 1.65 6.00
C LEU A 10 -15.71 2.11 5.22
N PHE A 11 -15.43 1.50 4.06
CA PHE A 11 -14.32 1.93 3.21
C PHE A 11 -14.51 3.35 2.62
N ASP A 12 -15.73 3.81 2.37
CA ASP A 12 -15.98 5.20 1.96
C ASP A 12 -15.61 6.18 3.05
N LYS A 13 -16.05 5.85 4.28
CA LYS A 13 -15.73 6.66 5.46
C LYS A 13 -14.24 6.69 5.72
N ALA A 14 -13.58 5.53 5.65
CA ALA A 14 -12.15 5.39 5.86
C ALA A 14 -11.35 6.24 4.84
N LEU A 15 -11.66 6.14 3.54
CA LEU A 15 -11.03 6.95 2.50
C LEU A 15 -11.29 8.45 2.68
N GLY A 16 -12.53 8.82 2.99
CA GLY A 16 -12.88 10.23 3.24
C GLY A 16 -12.14 10.81 4.44
N VAL A 17 -12.11 10.06 5.56
CA VAL A 17 -11.38 10.47 6.77
C VAL A 17 -9.88 10.53 6.51
N TYR A 18 -9.32 9.54 5.82
CA TYR A 18 -7.91 9.52 5.46
C TYR A 18 -7.52 10.72 4.60
N GLY A 19 -8.27 10.99 3.53
CA GLY A 19 -8.01 12.14 2.67
C GLY A 19 -8.07 13.46 3.45
N ALA A 20 -9.09 13.64 4.29
CA ALA A 20 -9.22 14.84 5.13
C ALA A 20 -8.07 14.96 6.17
N LEU A 21 -7.68 13.84 6.79
CA LEU A 21 -6.56 13.79 7.73
C LEU A 21 -5.25 14.17 7.03
N MET A 22 -4.97 13.61 5.84
CA MET A 22 -3.76 13.95 5.09
C MET A 22 -3.71 15.42 4.71
N VAL A 23 -4.81 15.99 4.24
CA VAL A 23 -4.89 17.45 4.00
C VAL A 23 -4.55 18.25 5.26
N ALA A 24 -5.13 17.87 6.40
CA ALA A 24 -4.86 18.56 7.68
C ALA A 24 -3.38 18.44 8.09
N LEU A 25 -2.78 17.25 7.95
CA LEU A 25 -1.36 17.02 8.25
C LEU A 25 -0.43 17.81 7.33
N LEU A 26 -0.70 17.82 6.02
CA LEU A 26 0.10 18.56 5.05
C LEU A 26 0.04 20.07 5.27
N VAL A 27 -1.12 20.60 5.59
CA VAL A 27 -1.28 22.03 5.93
C VAL A 27 -0.60 22.38 7.25
N ALA A 28 -0.66 21.50 8.25
CA ALA A 28 -0.10 21.75 9.59
C ALA A 28 1.43 21.60 9.62
N PHE A 29 1.98 20.58 8.95
CA PHE A 29 3.38 20.18 9.08
C PHE A 29 4.19 20.32 7.79
N GLY A 30 3.57 20.33 6.60
CA GLY A 30 4.26 20.46 5.31
C GLY A 30 4.95 21.81 5.17
N ARG A 31 6.29 21.84 5.24
CA ARG A 31 7.07 23.09 5.12
C ARG A 31 8.28 22.91 4.23
N PRO A 32 8.47 23.78 3.23
CA PRO A 32 7.54 24.84 2.79
C PRO A 32 6.27 24.25 2.14
N TYR A 33 5.12 24.81 2.42
CA TYR A 33 3.83 24.29 1.94
C TYR A 33 3.76 24.18 0.41
N SER A 34 4.47 25.04 -0.31
CA SER A 34 4.53 24.99 -1.77
C SER A 34 5.02 23.65 -2.34
N MET A 35 5.75 22.87 -1.56
CA MET A 35 6.20 21.53 -1.97
C MET A 35 5.10 20.45 -1.86
N TYR A 36 4.02 20.75 -1.13
CA TYR A 36 2.96 19.77 -0.83
C TYR A 36 1.59 20.13 -1.41
N VAL A 37 1.57 21.10 -2.34
CA VAL A 37 0.29 21.56 -2.93
C VAL A 37 -0.37 20.44 -3.74
N ASP A 38 0.41 19.71 -4.55
CA ASP A 38 -0.10 18.66 -5.41
C ASP A 38 -0.64 17.50 -4.59
N GLU A 39 0.08 17.06 -3.55
CA GLU A 39 -0.37 16.03 -2.61
C GLU A 39 -1.62 16.47 -1.86
N THR A 40 -1.69 17.74 -1.46
CA THR A 40 -2.88 18.28 -0.78
C THR A 40 -4.10 18.24 -1.69
N ILE A 41 -3.95 18.63 -2.96
CA ILE A 41 -5.02 18.56 -3.97
C ILE A 41 -5.44 17.10 -4.19
N PHE A 42 -4.46 16.20 -4.30
CA PHE A 42 -4.74 14.77 -4.48
C PHE A 42 -5.55 14.20 -3.33
N TYR A 43 -5.14 14.38 -2.07
CA TYR A 43 -5.85 13.85 -0.92
C TYR A 43 -7.22 14.51 -0.71
N ALA A 44 -7.37 15.79 -1.00
CA ALA A 44 -8.67 16.45 -1.04
C ALA A 44 -9.57 15.81 -2.13
N GLY A 45 -9.00 15.52 -3.30
CA GLY A 45 -9.69 14.81 -4.39
C GLY A 45 -10.15 13.41 -3.98
N VAL A 46 -9.35 12.65 -3.24
CA VAL A 46 -9.71 11.32 -2.70
C VAL A 46 -10.92 11.44 -1.75
N ALA A 47 -10.90 12.40 -0.83
CA ALA A 47 -12.01 12.61 0.10
C ALA A 47 -13.30 13.00 -0.63
N VAL A 48 -13.21 13.89 -1.61
CA VAL A 48 -14.33 14.32 -2.45
C VAL A 48 -14.85 13.16 -3.31
N LEU A 49 -13.97 12.39 -3.93
CA LEU A 49 -14.35 11.21 -4.73
C LEU A 49 -15.09 10.18 -3.89
N ALA A 50 -14.56 9.83 -2.72
CA ALA A 50 -15.22 8.91 -1.80
C ALA A 50 -16.63 9.39 -1.42
N PHE A 51 -16.79 10.69 -1.15
CA PHE A 51 -18.09 11.29 -0.86
C PHE A 51 -19.03 11.23 -2.07
N ILE A 52 -18.56 11.60 -3.26
CA ILE A 52 -19.36 11.58 -4.49
C ILE A 52 -19.84 10.17 -4.84
N VAL A 53 -18.93 9.18 -4.79
CA VAL A 53 -19.26 7.78 -5.08
C VAL A 53 -20.27 7.25 -4.07
N ALA A 54 -20.05 7.51 -2.77
CA ALA A 54 -20.94 7.06 -1.72
C ALA A 54 -22.37 7.63 -1.84
N ARG A 55 -22.53 8.85 -2.38
CA ARG A 55 -23.82 9.53 -2.45
C ARG A 55 -24.56 9.33 -3.79
N ASN A 56 -23.84 9.11 -4.86
CA ASN A 56 -24.43 9.15 -6.20
C ASN A 56 -24.42 7.80 -6.93
N VAL A 57 -23.58 6.84 -6.53
CA VAL A 57 -23.52 5.52 -7.18
C VAL A 57 -24.39 4.52 -6.43
N ASP A 58 -25.56 4.23 -6.98
CA ASP A 58 -26.49 3.22 -6.46
C ASP A 58 -26.14 1.83 -7.04
N GLU A 59 -25.67 0.90 -6.18
CA GLU A 59 -25.31 -0.46 -6.55
C GLU A 59 -26.48 -1.29 -7.11
N ASN A 60 -27.70 -0.89 -6.82
CA ASN A 60 -28.91 -1.60 -7.26
C ASN A 60 -29.37 -1.22 -8.67
N ARG A 61 -28.77 -0.18 -9.26
CA ARG A 61 -29.14 0.31 -10.58
C ARG A 61 -28.79 -0.67 -11.72
N SER A 62 -27.59 -1.28 -11.67
CA SER A 62 -27.13 -2.32 -12.60
C SER A 62 -25.91 -3.05 -12.05
N GLY A 63 -25.54 -4.18 -12.68
CA GLY A 63 -24.31 -4.92 -12.33
C GLY A 63 -23.05 -4.08 -12.43
N TRP A 64 -22.96 -3.18 -13.44
CA TRP A 64 -21.83 -2.26 -13.60
C TRP A 64 -21.76 -1.21 -12.49
N HIS A 65 -22.90 -0.64 -12.08
CA HIS A 65 -22.94 0.29 -10.95
C HIS A 65 -22.51 -0.39 -9.65
N ARG A 66 -22.92 -1.65 -9.44
CA ARG A 66 -22.48 -2.45 -8.29
C ARG A 66 -20.99 -2.70 -8.33
N PHE A 67 -20.45 -3.11 -9.46
CA PHE A 67 -19.02 -3.35 -9.65
C PHE A 67 -18.22 -2.10 -9.29
N LEU A 68 -18.53 -0.98 -9.91
CA LEU A 68 -17.88 0.31 -9.63
C LEU A 68 -18.03 0.70 -8.15
N ARG A 69 -19.25 0.58 -7.59
CA ARG A 69 -19.55 1.01 -6.22
C ARG A 69 -18.77 0.24 -5.17
N ILE A 70 -18.56 -1.05 -5.36
CA ILE A 70 -17.89 -1.91 -4.38
C ILE A 70 -16.37 -1.89 -4.59
N LEU A 71 -15.90 -1.89 -5.84
CA LEU A 71 -14.49 -2.12 -6.15
C LEU A 71 -13.69 -0.84 -6.48
N TYR A 72 -14.30 0.36 -6.49
CA TYR A 72 -13.55 1.60 -6.77
C TYR A 72 -12.33 1.83 -5.85
N PRO A 73 -12.32 1.39 -4.55
CA PRO A 73 -11.14 1.59 -3.72
C PRO A 73 -9.90 0.86 -4.24
N VAL A 74 -10.09 -0.28 -4.93
CA VAL A 74 -8.96 -1.04 -5.53
C VAL A 74 -8.15 -0.17 -6.49
N MET A 75 -8.84 0.70 -7.24
CA MET A 75 -8.18 1.62 -8.17
C MET A 75 -7.42 2.75 -7.45
N LEU A 76 -7.82 3.06 -6.21
CA LEU A 76 -7.16 4.10 -5.42
C LEU A 76 -5.91 3.60 -4.70
N TYR A 77 -5.82 2.32 -4.33
CA TYR A 77 -4.69 1.82 -3.54
C TYR A 77 -3.32 2.06 -4.20
N PRO A 78 -3.09 1.75 -5.49
CA PRO A 78 -1.79 2.03 -6.10
C PRO A 78 -1.53 3.54 -6.24
N LEU A 79 -2.56 4.36 -6.43
CA LEU A 79 -2.41 5.82 -6.49
C LEU A 79 -2.05 6.37 -5.11
N LEU A 80 -2.75 5.95 -4.05
CA LEU A 80 -2.45 6.33 -2.68
C LEU A 80 -1.03 5.89 -2.28
N TYR A 81 -0.62 4.67 -2.67
CA TYR A 81 0.74 4.19 -2.43
C TYR A 81 1.79 5.09 -3.10
N ARG A 82 1.58 5.44 -4.36
CA ARG A 82 2.49 6.32 -5.10
C ARG A 82 2.65 7.69 -4.43
N GLU A 83 1.55 8.26 -3.95
CA GLU A 83 1.54 9.57 -3.29
C GLU A 83 2.23 9.55 -1.91
N THR A 84 2.41 8.37 -1.29
CA THR A 84 3.22 8.29 -0.06
C THR A 84 4.67 8.73 -0.28
N GLY A 85 5.19 8.63 -1.50
CA GLY A 85 6.52 9.09 -1.86
C GLY A 85 6.70 10.61 -1.66
N GLY A 86 5.72 11.40 -2.07
CA GLY A 86 5.72 12.86 -1.89
C GLY A 86 5.57 13.29 -0.43
N THR A 87 4.95 12.43 0.41
CA THR A 87 4.72 12.72 1.83
C THR A 87 5.70 12.05 2.78
N MET A 88 6.67 11.28 2.25
CA MET A 88 7.59 10.44 3.03
C MET A 88 8.34 11.22 4.12
N PHE A 89 8.77 12.43 3.80
CA PHE A 89 9.55 13.27 4.71
C PHE A 89 8.73 14.37 5.39
N LEU A 90 7.43 14.10 5.66
CA LEU A 90 6.58 15.08 6.33
C LEU A 90 7.01 15.37 7.78
N PHE A 91 7.51 14.36 8.49
CA PHE A 91 7.92 14.48 9.90
C PHE A 91 9.42 14.33 10.11
N PHE A 92 10.13 13.68 9.21
CA PHE A 92 11.57 13.44 9.27
C PHE A 92 12.19 13.88 7.96
N ASP A 93 13.42 14.37 8.00
CA ASP A 93 14.17 14.81 6.83
C ASP A 93 15.05 13.70 6.23
N GLN A 94 15.04 12.50 6.84
CA GLN A 94 15.87 11.38 6.43
C GLN A 94 15.18 10.03 6.76
N PHE A 95 15.69 8.96 6.17
CA PHE A 95 15.29 7.60 6.51
C PHE A 95 15.88 7.16 7.85
N LEU A 96 15.16 6.28 8.56
CA LEU A 96 15.47 5.82 9.90
C LEU A 96 16.03 4.38 9.95
N ASP A 97 16.56 3.88 8.84
CA ASP A 97 17.10 2.52 8.72
C ASP A 97 18.20 2.20 9.73
N ASN A 98 19.02 3.19 10.07
CA ASN A 98 20.06 3.03 11.12
C ASN A 98 19.47 2.64 12.48
N HIS A 99 18.31 3.22 12.84
CA HIS A 99 17.63 2.90 14.10
C HIS A 99 17.06 1.48 14.06
N LEU A 100 16.45 1.09 12.93
CA LEU A 100 15.94 -0.26 12.74
C LEU A 100 17.07 -1.29 12.80
N THR A 101 18.16 -1.05 12.08
CA THR A 101 19.34 -1.92 12.08
C THR A 101 19.96 -2.08 13.47
N ALA A 102 20.07 -0.97 14.23
CA ALA A 102 20.57 -1.04 15.61
C ALA A 102 19.65 -1.89 16.51
N PHE A 103 18.33 -1.74 16.37
CA PHE A 103 17.35 -2.54 17.08
C PHE A 103 17.45 -4.04 16.70
N GLU A 104 17.53 -4.36 15.40
CA GLU A 104 17.71 -5.73 14.92
C GLU A 104 18.97 -6.38 15.50
N LEU A 105 20.10 -5.67 15.48
CA LEU A 105 21.36 -6.16 16.07
C LEU A 105 21.25 -6.38 17.58
N GLN A 106 20.56 -5.50 18.30
CA GLN A 106 20.36 -5.64 19.73
C GLN A 106 19.48 -6.84 20.10
N VAL A 107 18.41 -7.09 19.32
CA VAL A 107 17.44 -8.15 19.63
C VAL A 107 17.86 -9.51 19.08
N LEU A 108 18.41 -9.55 17.87
CA LEU A 108 18.72 -10.78 17.14
C LEU A 108 20.20 -11.14 17.15
N GLY A 109 21.06 -10.20 17.56
CA GLY A 109 22.52 -10.38 17.52
C GLY A 109 23.13 -10.33 16.10
N VAL A 110 22.30 -10.26 15.08
CA VAL A 110 22.69 -10.19 13.66
C VAL A 110 21.72 -9.29 12.90
N ASN A 111 22.18 -8.72 11.80
CA ASN A 111 21.25 -8.11 10.82
C ASN A 111 20.64 -9.21 9.95
N PRO A 112 19.32 -9.42 9.97
CA PRO A 112 18.66 -10.51 9.24
C PRO A 112 18.90 -10.46 7.72
N THR A 113 18.92 -9.27 7.13
CA THR A 113 19.14 -9.09 5.70
C THR A 113 20.52 -9.57 5.28
N ILE A 114 21.55 -9.15 6.00
CA ILE A 114 22.95 -9.56 5.72
C ILE A 114 23.17 -11.03 6.04
N TYR A 115 22.52 -11.54 7.09
CA TYR A 115 22.58 -12.97 7.41
C TYR A 115 21.98 -13.83 6.29
N ILE A 116 20.80 -13.44 5.75
CA ILE A 116 20.14 -14.14 4.65
C ILE A 116 21.02 -14.08 3.39
N ASP A 117 21.56 -12.90 3.06
CA ASP A 117 22.45 -12.74 1.91
C ASP A 117 23.61 -13.73 1.96
N ARG A 118 24.31 -13.81 3.09
CA ARG A 118 25.54 -14.62 3.23
C ARG A 118 25.31 -16.12 3.34
N HIS A 119 24.16 -16.56 3.88
CA HIS A 119 23.96 -17.97 4.26
C HIS A 119 22.84 -18.66 3.47
N LEU A 120 21.85 -17.92 2.98
CA LEU A 120 20.65 -18.50 2.40
C LEU A 120 20.41 -18.08 0.95
N LEU A 121 21.00 -16.97 0.51
CA LEU A 121 20.73 -16.44 -0.82
C LEU A 121 21.44 -17.26 -1.90
N ASN A 122 20.66 -17.73 -2.84
CA ASN A 122 21.11 -18.36 -4.09
C ASN A 122 19.99 -18.21 -5.12
N VAL A 123 20.25 -18.58 -6.37
CA VAL A 123 19.27 -18.44 -7.47
C VAL A 123 17.93 -19.10 -7.15
N TRP A 124 17.93 -20.28 -6.55
CA TRP A 124 16.70 -21.02 -6.26
C TRP A 124 15.89 -20.36 -5.13
N THR A 125 16.54 -19.98 -4.03
CA THR A 125 15.85 -19.27 -2.93
C THR A 125 15.33 -17.92 -3.39
N THR A 126 16.09 -17.21 -4.23
CA THR A 126 15.65 -15.96 -4.84
C THR A 126 14.40 -16.14 -5.70
N GLU A 127 14.37 -17.18 -6.55
CA GLU A 127 13.20 -17.45 -7.39
C GLU A 127 11.97 -17.86 -6.58
N ILE A 128 12.14 -18.73 -5.57
CA ILE A 128 11.01 -19.15 -4.71
C ILE A 128 10.44 -17.96 -3.93
N LEU A 129 11.29 -17.15 -3.31
CA LEU A 129 10.84 -15.97 -2.57
C LEU A 129 10.21 -14.93 -3.50
N SER A 130 10.76 -14.75 -4.70
CA SER A 130 10.20 -13.89 -5.72
C SER A 130 8.85 -14.39 -6.24
N LEU A 131 8.68 -15.71 -6.42
CA LEU A 131 7.39 -16.31 -6.74
C LEU A 131 6.36 -16.03 -5.64
N CYS A 132 6.72 -16.27 -4.37
CA CYS A 132 5.82 -15.99 -3.24
C CYS A 132 5.40 -14.51 -3.20
N TYR A 133 6.33 -13.61 -3.44
CA TYR A 133 6.04 -12.18 -3.51
C TYR A 133 5.15 -11.83 -4.70
N TRP A 134 5.45 -12.39 -5.88
CA TRP A 134 4.69 -12.15 -7.10
C TRP A 134 3.24 -12.67 -7.01
N LEU A 135 3.03 -13.84 -6.37
CA LEU A 135 1.70 -14.44 -6.19
C LEU A 135 0.72 -13.54 -5.44
N TYR A 136 1.19 -12.63 -4.61
CA TYR A 136 0.33 -11.65 -3.95
C TYR A 136 -0.52 -10.83 -4.95
N TYR A 137 0.07 -10.43 -6.08
CA TYR A 137 -0.59 -9.54 -7.03
C TYR A 137 -1.81 -10.17 -7.74
N PRO A 138 -1.79 -11.41 -8.22
CA PRO A 138 -2.98 -12.06 -8.73
C PRO A 138 -3.90 -12.60 -7.64
N LEU A 139 -3.39 -12.93 -6.44
CA LEU A 139 -4.16 -13.56 -5.37
C LEU A 139 -5.24 -12.61 -4.83
N VAL A 140 -4.89 -11.38 -4.52
CA VAL A 140 -5.82 -10.41 -3.94
C VAL A 140 -6.96 -10.05 -4.89
N PRO A 141 -6.71 -9.58 -6.13
CA PRO A 141 -7.79 -9.29 -7.06
C PRO A 141 -8.52 -10.57 -7.49
N GLY A 142 -7.84 -11.72 -7.58
CA GLY A 142 -8.45 -13.00 -7.90
C GLY A 142 -9.44 -13.46 -6.82
N TYR A 143 -9.09 -13.32 -5.54
CA TYR A 143 -10.00 -13.57 -4.43
C TYR A 143 -11.24 -12.65 -4.50
N LEU A 144 -11.04 -11.34 -4.64
CA LEU A 144 -12.15 -10.40 -4.72
C LEU A 144 -13.07 -10.69 -5.92
N LEU A 145 -12.48 -11.02 -7.07
CA LEU A 145 -13.24 -11.37 -8.26
C LEU A 145 -14.02 -12.68 -8.06
N LEU A 146 -13.41 -13.70 -7.46
CA LEU A 146 -14.07 -14.98 -7.18
C LEU A 146 -15.29 -14.80 -6.29
N VAL A 147 -15.13 -14.05 -5.17
CA VAL A 147 -16.24 -13.81 -4.24
C VAL A 147 -17.31 -12.93 -4.89
N TYR A 148 -16.90 -11.95 -5.71
CA TYR A 148 -17.82 -11.09 -6.46
C TYR A 148 -18.67 -11.89 -7.47
N VAL A 149 -18.06 -12.81 -8.23
CA VAL A 149 -18.76 -13.66 -9.20
C VAL A 149 -19.72 -14.63 -8.50
N ARG A 150 -19.37 -15.09 -7.30
CA ARG A 150 -20.27 -15.89 -6.44
C ARG A 150 -21.43 -15.08 -5.86
N ARG A 151 -21.46 -13.77 -6.08
CA ARG A 151 -22.48 -12.83 -5.59
C ARG A 151 -22.50 -12.66 -4.07
N ASP A 152 -21.43 -13.02 -3.37
CA ASP A 152 -21.30 -12.85 -1.92
C ASP A 152 -20.85 -11.41 -1.61
N TYR A 153 -21.70 -10.45 -1.99
CA TYR A 153 -21.35 -9.02 -1.96
C TYR A 153 -21.05 -8.49 -0.55
N ASP A 154 -21.59 -9.09 0.48
CA ASP A 154 -21.32 -8.69 1.86
C ASP A 154 -19.90 -9.08 2.28
N ILE A 155 -19.41 -10.25 1.83
CA ILE A 155 -18.02 -10.66 2.02
C ILE A 155 -17.10 -9.72 1.24
N VAL A 156 -17.41 -9.40 -0.03
CA VAL A 156 -16.61 -8.45 -0.81
C VAL A 156 -16.52 -7.09 -0.10
N LYS A 157 -17.65 -6.55 0.39
CA LYS A 157 -17.70 -5.27 1.09
C LYS A 157 -16.88 -5.29 2.39
N SER A 158 -16.95 -6.38 3.15
CA SER A 158 -16.17 -6.56 4.38
C SER A 158 -14.68 -6.65 4.08
N SER A 159 -14.29 -7.43 3.06
CA SER A 159 -12.91 -7.52 2.60
C SER A 159 -12.38 -6.17 2.12
N MET A 160 -13.19 -5.43 1.34
CA MET A 160 -12.83 -4.07 0.91
C MET A 160 -12.62 -3.12 2.09
N ALA A 161 -13.45 -3.21 3.12
CA ALA A 161 -13.29 -2.39 4.32
C ALA A 161 -12.00 -2.74 5.08
N ALA A 162 -11.74 -4.03 5.29
CA ALA A 162 -10.52 -4.51 5.93
C ALA A 162 -9.27 -4.08 5.15
N MET A 163 -9.23 -4.32 3.84
CA MET A 163 -8.12 -3.92 2.97
C MET A 163 -7.89 -2.40 3.01
N THR A 164 -8.95 -1.60 2.89
CA THR A 164 -8.86 -0.13 2.92
C THR A 164 -8.22 0.34 4.23
N ILE A 165 -8.69 -0.17 5.37
CA ILE A 165 -8.15 0.20 6.69
C ILE A 165 -6.70 -0.22 6.81
N THR A 166 -6.35 -1.44 6.38
CA THR A 166 -4.99 -1.97 6.44
C THR A 166 -4.02 -1.13 5.58
N PHE A 167 -4.42 -0.78 4.35
CA PHE A 167 -3.59 0.08 3.50
C PHE A 167 -3.42 1.48 4.09
N ILE A 168 -4.50 2.12 4.53
CA ILE A 168 -4.44 3.44 5.17
C ILE A 168 -3.50 3.43 6.37
N PHE A 169 -3.61 2.43 7.24
CA PHE A 169 -2.74 2.30 8.39
C PHE A 169 -1.27 2.12 7.98
N GLY A 170 -1.00 1.27 6.99
CA GLY A 170 0.34 1.11 6.44
C GLY A 170 0.91 2.41 5.86
N TYR A 171 0.11 3.15 5.09
CA TYR A 171 0.53 4.42 4.49
C TYR A 171 0.81 5.49 5.56
N LEU A 172 0.01 5.56 6.62
CA LEU A 172 0.29 6.44 7.76
C LEU A 172 1.61 6.10 8.45
N LEU A 173 1.93 4.81 8.57
CA LEU A 173 3.18 4.38 9.18
C LEU A 173 4.40 4.67 8.31
N PHE A 174 4.30 4.66 6.97
CA PHE A 174 5.44 4.92 6.09
C PHE A 174 6.08 6.30 6.33
N PHE A 175 5.30 7.35 6.45
CA PHE A 175 5.85 8.68 6.74
C PHE A 175 6.01 8.97 8.24
N SER A 176 5.34 8.21 9.12
CA SER A 176 5.54 8.32 10.56
C SER A 176 6.83 7.66 11.03
N TYR A 177 7.35 6.69 10.28
CA TYR A 177 8.63 6.03 10.51
C TYR A 177 9.24 5.62 9.17
N PRO A 178 9.84 6.56 8.43
CA PRO A 178 10.31 6.32 7.07
C PRO A 178 11.52 5.38 7.07
N ILE A 179 11.35 4.21 6.45
CA ILE A 179 12.39 3.19 6.26
C ILE A 179 12.62 3.00 4.78
N GLU A 180 13.82 3.27 4.33
CA GLU A 180 14.22 3.10 2.93
C GLU A 180 14.15 1.65 2.48
N GLY A 181 14.56 0.76 3.36
CA GLY A 181 14.53 -0.67 3.19
C GLY A 181 15.84 -1.28 2.68
N PRO A 182 15.98 -2.59 2.90
CA PRO A 182 17.25 -3.27 2.72
C PRO A 182 17.78 -3.23 1.28
N ARG A 183 16.91 -3.13 0.29
CA ARG A 183 17.29 -3.04 -1.12
C ARG A 183 18.20 -1.83 -1.41
N TRP A 184 17.93 -0.71 -0.77
CA TRP A 184 18.62 0.55 -0.98
C TRP A 184 19.69 0.76 0.10
N PHE A 185 19.30 0.57 1.36
CA PHE A 185 20.16 0.81 2.51
C PHE A 185 21.38 -0.11 2.56
N PHE A 186 21.22 -1.38 2.16
CA PHE A 186 22.32 -2.35 2.11
C PHE A 186 22.85 -2.62 0.70
N ALA A 187 22.56 -1.77 -0.29
CA ALA A 187 22.94 -2.02 -1.68
C ALA A 187 24.43 -2.36 -1.88
N GLU A 188 25.31 -1.68 -1.13
CA GLU A 188 26.75 -1.89 -1.19
C GLU A 188 27.27 -3.03 -0.28
N HIS A 189 26.41 -3.63 0.54
CA HIS A 189 26.76 -4.66 1.50
C HIS A 189 26.45 -6.08 1.06
N TYR A 190 25.67 -6.22 -0.02
CA TYR A 190 25.34 -7.52 -0.57
C TYR A 190 26.55 -8.18 -1.22
N VAL A 191 26.78 -9.44 -0.85
CA VAL A 191 27.89 -10.27 -1.38
C VAL A 191 27.39 -11.14 -2.53
N ASN A 192 26.14 -11.60 -2.45
CA ASN A 192 25.56 -12.46 -3.45
C ASN A 192 24.63 -11.67 -4.39
N PRO A 193 24.66 -11.93 -5.71
CA PRO A 193 23.73 -11.30 -6.62
C PRO A 193 22.29 -11.78 -6.35
N VAL A 194 21.37 -10.82 -6.24
CA VAL A 194 19.92 -11.11 -6.10
C VAL A 194 19.35 -11.29 -7.50
N GLU A 195 19.67 -12.42 -8.14
CA GLU A 195 19.32 -12.72 -9.53
C GLU A 195 18.45 -13.96 -9.62
N GLY A 196 17.66 -14.05 -10.70
CA GLY A 196 16.83 -15.20 -11.00
C GLY A 196 16.25 -15.12 -12.42
N PRO A 197 15.99 -16.28 -13.06
CA PRO A 197 15.64 -16.33 -14.47
C PRO A 197 14.20 -15.89 -14.79
N ILE A 198 13.23 -16.03 -13.88
CA ILE A 198 11.81 -15.81 -14.16
C ILE A 198 11.17 -14.86 -13.15
N PHE A 199 10.85 -15.36 -11.95
CA PHE A 199 10.06 -14.60 -10.98
C PHE A 199 10.81 -13.40 -10.43
N ARG A 200 12.11 -13.52 -10.28
CA ARG A 200 12.93 -12.38 -9.89
C ARG A 200 12.87 -11.25 -10.91
N GLN A 201 12.90 -11.55 -12.19
CA GLN A 201 12.77 -10.52 -13.24
C GLN A 201 11.39 -9.89 -13.24
N MET A 202 10.33 -10.68 -13.02
CA MET A 202 8.96 -10.17 -12.91
C MET A 202 8.82 -9.22 -11.71
N VAL A 203 9.35 -9.60 -10.55
CA VAL A 203 9.35 -8.74 -9.35
C VAL A 203 10.18 -7.49 -9.59
N GLU A 204 11.34 -7.60 -10.24
CA GLU A 204 12.18 -6.47 -10.58
C GLU A 204 11.46 -5.46 -11.48
N PHE A 205 10.79 -5.94 -12.51
CA PHE A 205 9.97 -5.10 -13.39
C PHE A 205 8.87 -4.35 -12.60
N MET A 206 8.20 -5.03 -11.66
CA MET A 206 7.16 -4.42 -10.84
C MET A 206 7.74 -3.35 -9.90
N ILE A 207 8.89 -3.63 -9.28
CA ILE A 207 9.57 -2.67 -8.41
C ILE A 207 10.00 -1.43 -9.20
N GLN A 208 10.62 -1.62 -10.36
CA GLN A 208 11.04 -0.49 -11.21
C GLN A 208 9.86 0.34 -11.73
N SER A 209 8.70 -0.30 -11.94
CA SER A 209 7.50 0.38 -12.47
C SER A 209 6.72 1.15 -11.42
N GLY A 210 6.80 0.80 -10.12
CA GLY A 210 5.88 1.37 -9.16
C GLY A 210 6.32 1.42 -7.71
N ALA A 211 7.51 0.94 -7.34
CA ALA A 211 7.93 1.00 -5.94
C ALA A 211 8.27 2.42 -5.49
N VAL A 212 7.76 2.76 -4.32
CA VAL A 212 8.12 3.99 -3.61
C VAL A 212 9.28 3.69 -2.68
N ARG A 213 10.35 4.48 -2.78
CA ARG A 213 11.48 4.41 -1.85
C ARG A 213 10.99 4.86 -0.47
N GLY A 214 11.11 3.99 0.53
CA GLY A 214 10.58 4.25 1.88
C GLY A 214 9.26 3.57 2.20
N GLY A 215 8.54 3.02 1.22
CA GLY A 215 7.27 2.31 1.42
C GLY A 215 7.43 0.80 1.67
N CYS A 216 8.41 0.40 2.49
CA CYS A 216 8.70 -1.03 2.70
C CYS A 216 8.26 -1.56 4.07
N MET A 217 8.14 -0.70 5.08
CA MET A 217 7.82 -1.12 6.44
C MET A 217 6.75 -0.22 7.08
N PRO A 218 5.66 -0.81 7.64
CA PRO A 218 5.35 -2.24 7.70
C PRO A 218 4.99 -2.82 6.32
N SER A 219 5.14 -4.14 6.15
CA SER A 219 4.77 -4.81 4.91
C SER A 219 3.24 -4.87 4.76
N THR A 220 2.69 -3.96 3.96
CA THR A 220 1.26 -3.97 3.61
C THR A 220 0.88 -5.21 2.81
N HIS A 221 1.81 -5.78 2.01
CA HIS A 221 1.61 -7.03 1.29
C HIS A 221 1.34 -8.19 2.25
N TYR A 222 2.15 -8.32 3.30
CA TYR A 222 1.97 -9.34 4.31
C TYR A 222 0.67 -9.14 5.09
N ALA A 223 0.39 -7.91 5.51
CA ALA A 223 -0.80 -7.59 6.30
C ALA A 223 -2.13 -7.85 5.54
N ILE A 224 -2.13 -7.71 4.22
CA ILE A 224 -3.31 -7.99 3.38
C ILE A 224 -3.44 -9.50 3.08
N ALA A 225 -2.33 -10.25 3.06
CA ALA A 225 -2.36 -11.69 2.78
C ALA A 225 -2.81 -12.54 3.99
N LEU A 226 -2.84 -11.97 5.21
CA LEU A 226 -3.36 -12.58 6.43
C LEU A 226 -4.89 -12.46 6.51
#